data_8c0abef71e3fd660e8d60601d5fd31ba
#
_entry.id   8c0abef71e3fd660e8d60601d5fd31ba
#
_cell.length_a   1.000
_cell.length_b   1.000
_cell.length_c   1.000
_cell.angle_alpha   90.00
_cell.angle_beta   90.00
_cell.angle_gamma   90.00
#
_symmetry.space_group_name_H-M   'P 1'
#
loop_
_entity.id
_entity.type
_entity.pdbx_description
1 polymer ?
#
loop_
_entity_poly.entity_id
_entity_poly.type
_entity_poly.pdbx_seq_one_letter_code
_entity_poly.pdbx_strand_id
1 'polypeptide(L)'
;MSEGMNRREFLQVTAVTGAALTMGSTVLSFAQEEMKPMPLPPPQMEGGKPVMEALKARQSAQAFSAERLSPQVLSNLLWAASGINRPDGKRTSPTASNKQELDIYVAAADGLFLYEPKAQALLPVLKDDIRAQTGSQAYLKEAAVVLIFVSDYARMNKGTEETLLINATAGAALAAQNVYLFGASAGLAVRVRTNIDRPLLAKAMKLRPEQKITLNQAVSYPKK
;
A
#
# COMPACT_ATOMS: atom_id res chain seq x y z
N MET A 1 -49.72 8.93 23.54
CA MET A 1 -49.40 9.84 22.43
C MET A 1 -48.26 10.73 22.90
N SER A 2 -47.04 10.43 22.54
CA SER A 2 -45.86 11.27 22.84
C SER A 2 -45.27 11.69 21.52
N GLU A 3 -45.50 12.96 21.17
CA GLU A 3 -44.91 13.58 20.01
C GLU A 3 -43.40 13.72 20.15
N GLY A 4 -42.66 13.19 19.20
CA GLY A 4 -41.23 13.24 19.17
C GLY A 4 -40.74 14.63 18.70
N MET A 5 -39.93 15.27 19.52
CA MET A 5 -39.30 16.55 19.30
C MET A 5 -38.32 16.48 18.10
N ASN A 6 -38.48 17.39 17.15
CA ASN A 6 -37.72 17.43 15.88
C ASN A 6 -36.30 18.00 16.10
N ARG A 7 -35.31 17.44 15.42
CA ARG A 7 -33.88 17.79 15.54
C ARG A 7 -33.53 19.27 15.34
N ARG A 8 -34.46 20.11 14.86
CA ARG A 8 -34.26 21.55 14.68
C ARG A 8 -34.55 22.36 15.95
N GLU A 9 -35.34 21.84 16.89
CA GLU A 9 -35.70 22.54 18.13
C GLU A 9 -34.68 22.38 19.25
N PHE A 10 -33.76 21.40 19.14
CA PHE A 10 -32.72 21.19 20.14
C PHE A 10 -31.57 22.21 20.06
N LEU A 11 -31.49 23.03 19.03
CA LEU A 11 -30.40 24.01 18.81
C LEU A 11 -30.75 25.44 19.23
N GLN A 12 -31.95 25.69 19.83
CA GLN A 12 -32.37 27.06 20.18
C GLN A 12 -32.54 27.35 21.68
N VAL A 13 -32.20 26.43 22.56
CA VAL A 13 -32.34 26.67 24.02
C VAL A 13 -31.00 26.42 24.69
N THR A 14 -30.05 27.35 24.57
CA THR A 14 -29.05 27.67 25.61
C THR A 14 -28.32 28.96 25.26
N ALA A 15 -29.04 30.06 25.39
CA ALA A 15 -28.44 31.39 25.52
C ALA A 15 -29.00 32.07 26.75
N VAL A 16 -28.39 31.78 27.93
CA VAL A 16 -28.56 32.62 29.12
C VAL A 16 -27.25 32.63 29.92
N THR A 17 -26.56 33.75 29.83
CA THR A 17 -25.79 34.46 30.87
C THR A 17 -25.03 33.66 31.93
N GLY A 18 -23.72 33.77 31.87
CA GLY A 18 -22.79 33.49 32.95
C GLY A 18 -21.43 34.10 32.70
N ALA A 19 -21.24 35.37 33.11
CA ALA A 19 -19.92 35.98 33.12
C ALA A 19 -19.07 35.31 34.21
N ALA A 20 -18.01 34.61 33.86
CA ALA A 20 -16.97 34.14 34.77
C ALA A 20 -15.64 33.99 34.05
N LEU A 21 -14.70 34.81 34.45
CA LEU A 21 -13.22 34.69 34.38
C LEU A 21 -12.62 33.86 33.25
N THR A 22 -12.12 34.56 32.26
CA THR A 22 -11.20 34.04 31.24
C THR A 22 -9.82 33.77 31.86
N MET A 23 -9.59 32.54 32.35
CA MET A 23 -8.25 31.97 32.36
C MET A 23 -8.01 31.40 30.96
N GLY A 24 -7.10 32.04 30.23
CA GLY A 24 -6.73 31.67 28.88
C GLY A 24 -6.10 30.29 28.81
N SER A 25 -6.92 29.27 28.64
CA SER A 25 -6.45 27.99 28.14
C SER A 25 -6.29 28.11 26.61
N THR A 26 -5.08 28.46 26.18
CA THR A 26 -4.69 28.32 24.79
C THR A 26 -4.73 26.82 24.46
N VAL A 27 -5.87 26.34 23.98
CA VAL A 27 -5.95 25.02 23.35
C VAL A 27 -5.10 25.13 22.09
N LEU A 28 -3.83 24.72 22.19
CA LEU A 28 -3.00 24.45 21.02
C LEU A 28 -3.71 23.32 20.25
N SER A 29 -4.58 23.70 19.33
CA SER A 29 -5.08 22.83 18.30
C SER A 29 -3.87 22.43 17.44
N PHE A 30 -3.23 21.32 17.77
CA PHE A 30 -2.34 20.66 16.85
C PHE A 30 -3.21 20.25 15.66
N ALA A 31 -3.24 21.11 14.64
CA ALA A 31 -3.78 20.74 13.34
C ALA A 31 -2.99 19.50 12.91
N GLN A 32 -3.64 18.35 12.94
CA GLN A 32 -3.07 17.10 12.45
C GLN A 32 -2.89 17.32 10.95
N GLU A 33 -1.66 17.58 10.54
CA GLU A 33 -1.32 17.80 9.13
C GLU A 33 -1.85 16.60 8.34
N GLU A 34 -2.90 16.82 7.56
CA GLU A 34 -3.47 15.79 6.69
C GLU A 34 -2.43 15.41 5.64
N MET A 35 -2.07 14.14 5.62
CA MET A 35 -1.18 13.63 4.58
C MET A 35 -1.88 13.75 3.23
N LYS A 36 -1.23 14.41 2.27
CA LYS A 36 -1.77 14.59 0.92
C LYS A 36 -1.32 13.45 0.00
N PRO A 37 -2.13 13.10 -1.03
CA PRO A 37 -1.69 12.20 -2.08
C PRO A 37 -0.36 12.65 -2.68
N MET A 38 0.55 11.71 -2.89
CA MET A 38 1.87 11.96 -3.48
C MET A 38 1.85 11.50 -4.94
N PRO A 39 1.86 12.41 -5.92
CA PRO A 39 1.91 12.03 -7.32
C PRO A 39 3.26 11.37 -7.62
N LEU A 40 3.23 10.32 -8.43
CA LEU A 40 4.43 9.66 -8.95
C LEU A 40 4.70 10.17 -10.38
N PRO A 41 5.95 10.30 -10.80
CA PRO A 41 6.25 10.64 -12.18
C PRO A 41 5.69 9.56 -13.13
N PRO A 42 5.42 9.88 -14.41
CA PRO A 42 5.04 8.89 -15.40
C PRO A 42 6.08 7.76 -15.46
N PRO A 43 5.66 6.48 -15.56
CA PRO A 43 6.60 5.38 -15.66
C PRO A 43 7.37 5.44 -16.99
N GLN A 44 8.66 5.10 -16.96
CA GLN A 44 9.50 5.02 -18.13
C GLN A 44 9.23 3.69 -18.87
N MET A 45 8.85 3.78 -20.15
CA MET A 45 8.47 2.62 -20.96
C MET A 45 9.64 2.03 -21.73
N GLU A 46 10.76 2.72 -21.75
CA GLU A 46 11.95 2.33 -22.52
C GLU A 46 13.15 2.08 -21.60
N GLY A 47 14.08 1.25 -22.05
CA GLY A 47 15.29 0.91 -21.34
C GLY A 47 15.17 -0.39 -20.53
N GLY A 48 16.11 -0.57 -19.61
CA GLY A 48 16.24 -1.80 -18.82
C GLY A 48 16.94 -2.93 -19.58
N LYS A 49 17.04 -4.11 -18.95
CA LYS A 49 17.62 -5.32 -19.53
C LYS A 49 16.59 -6.08 -20.34
N PRO A 50 17.02 -6.73 -21.43
CA PRO A 50 16.18 -7.71 -22.13
C PRO A 50 15.60 -8.75 -21.16
N VAL A 51 14.39 -9.21 -21.43
CA VAL A 51 13.66 -10.14 -20.54
C VAL A 51 14.49 -11.37 -20.15
N MET A 52 15.23 -11.97 -21.09
CA MET A 52 16.05 -13.15 -20.80
C MET A 52 17.22 -12.83 -19.86
N GLU A 53 17.79 -11.65 -19.97
CA GLU A 53 18.83 -11.17 -19.05
C GLU A 53 18.27 -10.88 -17.66
N ALA A 54 17.08 -10.28 -17.58
CA ALA A 54 16.39 -10.04 -16.31
C ALA A 54 16.05 -11.37 -15.61
N LEU A 55 15.55 -12.37 -16.35
CA LEU A 55 15.30 -13.72 -15.83
C LEU A 55 16.58 -14.37 -15.31
N LYS A 56 17.69 -14.29 -16.05
CA LYS A 56 19.00 -14.82 -15.64
C LYS A 56 19.54 -14.13 -14.38
N ALA A 57 19.33 -12.81 -14.26
CA ALA A 57 19.84 -12.01 -13.14
C ALA A 57 18.93 -12.06 -11.90
N ARG A 58 17.66 -12.48 -12.04
CA ARG A 58 16.69 -12.52 -10.95
C ARG A 58 17.16 -13.43 -9.80
N GLN A 59 17.27 -12.87 -8.62
CA GLN A 59 17.58 -13.60 -7.39
C GLN A 59 16.85 -12.98 -6.18
N SER A 60 16.73 -13.73 -5.08
CA SER A 60 16.24 -13.20 -3.81
C SER A 60 17.40 -12.60 -3.03
N ALA A 61 17.33 -11.31 -2.77
CA ALA A 61 18.36 -10.59 -2.03
C ALA A 61 18.43 -11.01 -0.57
N GLN A 62 19.61 -10.95 0.02
CA GLN A 62 19.87 -11.25 1.43
C GLN A 62 20.07 -9.96 2.25
N ALA A 63 20.50 -8.86 1.62
CA ALA A 63 20.82 -7.60 2.26
C ALA A 63 20.20 -6.43 1.49
N PHE A 64 19.85 -5.38 2.21
CA PHE A 64 19.10 -4.24 1.71
C PHE A 64 19.77 -2.95 2.16
N SER A 65 19.83 -1.95 1.28
CA SER A 65 20.28 -0.61 1.64
C SER A 65 19.11 0.16 2.27
N ALA A 66 19.40 1.03 3.23
CA ALA A 66 18.41 1.96 3.77
C ALA A 66 18.17 3.19 2.87
N GLU A 67 18.91 3.29 1.77
CA GLU A 67 18.76 4.39 0.80
C GLU A 67 17.36 4.36 0.17
N ARG A 68 16.70 5.52 0.17
CA ARG A 68 15.36 5.66 -0.40
C ARG A 68 15.40 5.43 -1.92
N LEU A 69 14.40 4.74 -2.44
CA LEU A 69 14.20 4.68 -3.89
C LEU A 69 13.87 6.07 -4.43
N SER A 70 14.46 6.44 -5.56
CA SER A 70 14.06 7.68 -6.23
C SER A 70 12.58 7.60 -6.63
N PRO A 71 11.87 8.74 -6.71
CA PRO A 71 10.46 8.75 -7.14
C PRO A 71 10.24 8.07 -8.49
N GLN A 72 11.18 8.20 -9.42
CA GLN A 72 11.09 7.56 -10.74
C GLN A 72 11.24 6.04 -10.64
N VAL A 73 12.19 5.54 -9.85
CA VAL A 73 12.37 4.08 -9.65
C VAL A 73 11.14 3.49 -8.95
N LEU A 74 10.60 4.18 -7.95
CA LEU A 74 9.39 3.73 -7.26
C LEU A 74 8.17 3.71 -8.20
N SER A 75 8.03 4.73 -9.04
CA SER A 75 6.98 4.81 -10.07
C SER A 75 7.06 3.62 -11.04
N ASN A 76 8.23 3.38 -11.60
CA ASN A 76 8.47 2.28 -12.54
C ASN A 76 8.21 0.92 -11.89
N LEU A 77 8.65 0.74 -10.64
CA LEU A 77 8.44 -0.47 -9.84
C LEU A 77 6.96 -0.78 -9.64
N LEU A 78 6.19 0.20 -9.21
CA LEU A 78 4.76 0.05 -8.93
C LEU A 78 3.96 -0.15 -10.22
N TRP A 79 4.34 0.56 -11.29
CA TRP A 79 3.75 0.33 -12.60
C TRP A 79 4.04 -1.09 -13.10
N ALA A 80 5.27 -1.58 -12.98
CA ALA A 80 5.62 -2.95 -13.34
C ALA A 80 4.78 -3.97 -12.55
N ALA A 81 4.57 -3.71 -11.26
CA ALA A 81 3.80 -4.59 -10.38
C ALA A 81 2.33 -4.69 -10.79
N SER A 82 1.62 -3.56 -10.96
CA SER A 82 0.18 -3.54 -11.23
C SER A 82 -0.30 -2.22 -11.85
N GLY A 83 0.51 -1.58 -12.71
CA GLY A 83 0.13 -0.38 -13.44
C GLY A 83 -0.86 -0.66 -14.57
N ILE A 84 -1.54 0.38 -15.05
CA ILE A 84 -2.41 0.30 -16.23
C ILE A 84 -1.51 0.32 -17.47
N ASN A 85 -1.60 -0.71 -18.31
CA ASN A 85 -0.74 -0.87 -19.48
C ASN A 85 -1.50 -0.79 -20.81
N ARG A 86 -2.81 -0.54 -20.79
CA ARG A 86 -3.64 -0.43 -22.00
C ARG A 86 -4.91 0.40 -21.77
N PRO A 87 -5.52 0.93 -22.85
CA PRO A 87 -6.62 1.90 -22.74
C PRO A 87 -7.88 1.39 -22.03
N ASP A 88 -8.12 0.07 -22.04
CA ASP A 88 -9.27 -0.56 -21.36
C ASP A 88 -9.09 -0.69 -19.84
N GLY A 89 -8.03 -0.11 -19.27
CA GLY A 89 -7.75 -0.09 -17.84
C GLY A 89 -7.20 -1.39 -17.25
N LYS A 90 -6.86 -2.37 -18.09
CA LYS A 90 -6.23 -3.60 -17.63
C LYS A 90 -4.79 -3.34 -17.18
N ARG A 91 -4.28 -4.26 -16.36
CA ARG A 91 -3.03 -4.10 -15.62
C ARG A 91 -1.87 -4.88 -16.24
N THR A 92 -0.66 -4.53 -15.82
CA THR A 92 0.57 -5.29 -16.10
C THR A 92 0.55 -6.70 -15.51
N SER A 93 -0.12 -6.90 -14.39
CA SER A 93 -0.38 -8.22 -13.80
C SER A 93 -1.85 -8.60 -13.95
N PRO A 94 -2.16 -9.84 -14.39
CA PRO A 94 -3.54 -10.29 -14.50
C PRO A 94 -4.11 -10.67 -13.13
N THR A 95 -5.44 -10.61 -13.01
CA THR A 95 -6.21 -11.18 -11.91
C THR A 95 -7.35 -12.04 -12.45
N ALA A 96 -7.89 -12.93 -11.64
CA ALA A 96 -8.98 -13.83 -12.04
C ALA A 96 -10.17 -13.05 -12.58
N SER A 97 -10.59 -13.33 -13.81
CA SER A 97 -11.67 -12.63 -14.52
C SER A 97 -11.50 -11.09 -14.56
N ASN A 98 -10.27 -10.59 -14.52
CA ASN A 98 -9.93 -9.16 -14.48
C ASN A 98 -10.67 -8.39 -13.37
N LYS A 99 -10.86 -8.99 -12.21
CA LYS A 99 -11.54 -8.36 -11.08
C LYS A 99 -10.72 -7.26 -10.42
N GLN A 100 -9.41 -7.22 -10.69
CA GLN A 100 -8.48 -6.21 -10.17
C GLN A 100 -8.59 -6.04 -8.65
N GLU A 101 -8.78 -7.15 -7.96
CA GLU A 101 -8.94 -7.21 -6.51
C GLU A 101 -7.65 -6.90 -5.75
N LEU A 102 -6.52 -6.89 -6.45
CA LEU A 102 -5.21 -6.69 -5.86
C LEU A 102 -4.91 -5.21 -5.63
N ASP A 103 -4.68 -4.84 -4.38
CA ASP A 103 -4.14 -3.56 -3.94
C ASP A 103 -2.69 -3.74 -3.50
N ILE A 104 -1.83 -2.79 -3.85
CA ILE A 104 -0.43 -2.77 -3.42
C ILE A 104 -0.25 -1.61 -2.44
N TYR A 105 0.05 -1.95 -1.19
CA TYR A 105 0.45 -0.99 -0.18
C TYR A 105 1.97 -0.87 -0.14
N VAL A 106 2.45 0.33 0.08
CA VAL A 106 3.87 0.69 0.15
C VAL A 106 4.17 1.13 1.57
N ALA A 107 4.82 0.28 2.35
CA ALA A 107 5.36 0.66 3.65
C ALA A 107 6.76 1.25 3.45
N ALA A 108 6.96 2.49 3.87
CA ALA A 108 8.19 3.25 3.77
C ALA A 108 8.54 3.89 5.13
N ALA A 109 9.70 4.54 5.25
CA ALA A 109 10.13 5.18 6.49
C ALA A 109 9.20 6.32 6.93
N ASP A 110 8.52 6.95 5.99
CA ASP A 110 7.62 8.10 6.18
C ASP A 110 6.13 7.72 6.20
N GLY A 111 5.81 6.42 6.22
CA GLY A 111 4.46 5.96 6.40
C GLY A 111 4.04 4.77 5.54
N LEU A 112 2.75 4.49 5.59
CA LEU A 112 2.08 3.50 4.74
C LEU A 112 1.23 4.22 3.70
N PHE A 113 1.36 3.81 2.46
CA PHE A 113 0.64 4.37 1.33
C PHE A 113 -0.05 3.27 0.53
N LEU A 114 -1.17 3.61 -0.12
CA LEU A 114 -1.82 2.76 -1.12
C LEU A 114 -1.45 3.27 -2.52
N TYR A 115 -0.94 2.40 -3.38
CA TYR A 115 -0.72 2.74 -4.78
C TYR A 115 -2.04 2.82 -5.53
N GLU A 116 -2.32 3.98 -6.14
CA GLU A 116 -3.48 4.21 -7.01
C GLU A 116 -3.02 4.30 -8.48
N PRO A 117 -3.21 3.23 -9.25
CA PRO A 117 -2.70 3.17 -10.63
C PRO A 117 -3.36 4.14 -11.61
N LYS A 118 -4.62 4.53 -11.38
CA LYS A 118 -5.31 5.49 -12.26
C LYS A 118 -4.75 6.90 -12.12
N ALA A 119 -4.47 7.29 -10.89
CA ALA A 119 -3.89 8.59 -10.58
C ALA A 119 -2.36 8.59 -10.68
N GLN A 120 -1.72 7.43 -10.84
CA GLN A 120 -0.27 7.24 -10.72
C GLN A 120 0.25 7.95 -9.48
N ALA A 121 -0.30 7.58 -8.31
CA ALA A 121 -0.04 8.26 -7.06
C ALA A 121 0.00 7.29 -5.87
N LEU A 122 0.61 7.74 -4.79
CA LEU A 122 0.54 7.12 -3.48
C LEU A 122 -0.48 7.85 -2.61
N LEU A 123 -1.54 7.15 -2.22
CA LEU A 123 -2.54 7.66 -1.29
C LEU A 123 -2.11 7.34 0.14
N PRO A 124 -2.03 8.33 1.03
CA PRO A 124 -1.58 8.11 2.40
C PRO A 124 -2.61 7.29 3.20
N VAL A 125 -2.10 6.33 3.98
CA VAL A 125 -2.91 5.47 4.86
C VAL A 125 -2.54 5.67 6.32
N LEU A 126 -1.25 5.63 6.67
CA LEU A 126 -0.72 5.85 8.02
C LEU A 126 0.54 6.70 7.95
N LYS A 127 0.80 7.50 8.99
CA LYS A 127 2.06 8.25 9.14
C LYS A 127 3.20 7.39 9.73
N ASP A 128 2.86 6.24 10.30
CA ASP A 128 3.80 5.41 11.02
C ASP A 128 4.61 4.51 10.08
N ASP A 129 5.91 4.36 10.37
CA ASP A 129 6.75 3.35 9.73
C ASP A 129 6.40 1.97 10.27
N ILE A 130 5.68 1.20 9.47
CA ILE A 130 5.27 -0.17 9.82
C ILE A 130 6.14 -1.25 9.17
N ARG A 131 7.26 -0.91 8.50
CA ARG A 131 8.11 -1.89 7.80
C ARG A 131 8.54 -3.04 8.71
N ALA A 132 8.91 -2.76 9.96
CA ALA A 132 9.27 -3.78 10.95
C ALA A 132 8.12 -4.72 11.32
N GLN A 133 6.86 -4.30 11.14
CA GLN A 133 5.67 -5.11 11.43
C GLN A 133 5.29 -6.05 10.28
N THR A 134 5.92 -5.88 9.11
CA THR A 134 5.64 -6.70 7.92
C THR A 134 6.25 -8.10 8.01
N GLY A 135 7.07 -8.38 9.02
CA GLY A 135 7.65 -9.69 9.30
C GLY A 135 8.74 -9.64 10.38
N SER A 136 9.28 -10.79 10.72
CA SER A 136 10.24 -10.96 11.84
C SER A 136 11.70 -10.65 11.51
N GLN A 137 12.04 -10.38 10.23
CA GLN A 137 13.44 -10.20 9.83
C GLN A 137 13.87 -8.75 9.95
N ALA A 138 15.05 -8.53 10.56
CA ALA A 138 15.60 -7.19 10.81
C ALA A 138 15.73 -6.33 9.54
N TYR A 139 16.09 -6.93 8.41
CA TYR A 139 16.27 -6.21 7.14
C TYR A 139 14.98 -5.52 6.63
N LEU A 140 13.79 -5.93 7.09
CA LEU A 140 12.54 -5.28 6.68
C LEU A 140 12.47 -3.83 7.14
N LYS A 141 13.01 -3.52 8.32
CA LYS A 141 13.12 -2.15 8.82
C LYS A 141 14.14 -1.32 8.03
N GLU A 142 15.16 -2.00 7.47
CA GLU A 142 16.22 -1.34 6.69
C GLU A 142 15.82 -1.13 5.22
N ALA A 143 15.01 -2.02 4.62
CA ALA A 143 14.63 -1.91 3.22
C ALA A 143 14.02 -0.55 2.90
N ALA A 144 14.30 0.01 1.72
CA ALA A 144 13.74 1.29 1.30
C ALA A 144 12.21 1.30 1.35
N VAL A 145 11.60 0.22 0.84
CA VAL A 145 10.16 -0.02 0.91
C VAL A 145 9.85 -1.50 1.12
N VAL A 146 8.69 -1.78 1.71
CA VAL A 146 8.08 -3.11 1.70
C VAL A 146 6.73 -3.00 1.00
N LEU A 147 6.60 -3.66 -0.14
CA LEU A 147 5.33 -3.80 -0.84
C LEU A 147 4.50 -4.86 -0.13
N ILE A 148 3.25 -4.55 0.22
CA ILE A 148 2.32 -5.48 0.86
C ILE A 148 1.17 -5.69 -0.12
N PHE A 149 0.96 -6.95 -0.51
CA PHE A 149 -0.04 -7.34 -1.49
C PHE A 149 -1.32 -7.76 -0.75
N VAL A 150 -2.38 -7.00 -0.98
CA VAL A 150 -3.68 -7.18 -0.32
C VAL A 150 -4.74 -7.43 -1.38
N SER A 151 -5.45 -8.53 -1.27
CA SER A 151 -6.57 -8.83 -2.15
C SER A 151 -7.90 -8.55 -1.45
N ASP A 152 -8.74 -7.75 -2.09
CA ASP A 152 -10.08 -7.42 -1.60
C ASP A 152 -11.09 -8.45 -2.13
N TYR A 153 -11.48 -9.39 -1.27
CA TYR A 153 -12.42 -10.46 -1.62
C TYR A 153 -13.81 -9.93 -1.99
N ALA A 154 -14.18 -8.71 -1.55
CA ALA A 154 -15.44 -8.08 -1.95
C ALA A 154 -15.48 -7.74 -3.44
N ARG A 155 -14.33 -7.59 -4.10
CA ARG A 155 -14.20 -7.35 -5.55
C ARG A 155 -14.14 -8.64 -6.37
N MET A 156 -13.92 -9.79 -5.74
CA MET A 156 -13.78 -11.08 -6.42
C MET A 156 -15.13 -11.68 -6.81
N ASN A 157 -15.12 -12.67 -7.71
CA ASN A 157 -16.29 -13.48 -7.96
C ASN A 157 -16.63 -14.32 -6.70
N LYS A 158 -17.91 -14.61 -6.50
CA LYS A 158 -18.32 -15.53 -5.42
C LYS A 158 -17.65 -16.89 -5.60
N GLY A 159 -17.23 -17.49 -4.51
CA GLY A 159 -16.54 -18.78 -4.50
C GLY A 159 -16.33 -19.27 -3.07
N THR A 160 -15.75 -20.46 -2.94
CA THR A 160 -15.29 -20.96 -1.64
C THR A 160 -14.10 -20.14 -1.15
N GLU A 161 -13.85 -20.15 0.16
CA GLU A 161 -12.68 -19.48 0.74
C GLU A 161 -11.37 -19.96 0.09
N GLU A 162 -11.28 -21.27 -0.19
CA GLU A 162 -10.13 -21.86 -0.89
C GLU A 162 -9.96 -21.27 -2.30
N THR A 163 -11.04 -21.19 -3.09
CA THR A 163 -11.01 -20.60 -4.44
C THR A 163 -10.58 -19.13 -4.40
N LEU A 164 -11.10 -18.35 -3.45
CA LEU A 164 -10.72 -16.95 -3.26
C LEU A 164 -9.25 -16.84 -2.90
N LEU A 165 -8.77 -17.66 -1.97
CA LEU A 165 -7.37 -17.67 -1.55
C LEU A 165 -6.42 -18.03 -2.69
N ILE A 166 -6.74 -19.06 -3.48
CA ILE A 166 -5.94 -19.48 -4.64
C ILE A 166 -5.84 -18.33 -5.66
N ASN A 167 -6.96 -17.73 -6.04
CA ASN A 167 -7.00 -16.64 -7.02
C ASN A 167 -6.25 -15.40 -6.51
N ALA A 168 -6.48 -15.01 -5.26
CA ALA A 168 -5.79 -13.90 -4.61
C ALA A 168 -4.28 -14.10 -4.56
N THR A 169 -3.85 -15.32 -4.19
CA THR A 169 -2.41 -15.65 -4.12
C THR A 169 -1.78 -15.68 -5.51
N ALA A 170 -2.47 -16.23 -6.50
CA ALA A 170 -1.99 -16.25 -7.89
C ALA A 170 -1.81 -14.83 -8.43
N GLY A 171 -2.80 -13.94 -8.28
CA GLY A 171 -2.71 -12.54 -8.71
C GLY A 171 -1.54 -11.79 -8.04
N ALA A 172 -1.40 -11.95 -6.73
CA ALA A 172 -0.31 -11.36 -5.98
C ALA A 172 1.07 -11.90 -6.39
N ALA A 173 1.18 -13.21 -6.63
CA ALA A 173 2.44 -13.85 -7.06
C ALA A 173 2.87 -13.38 -8.45
N LEU A 174 1.94 -13.20 -9.38
CA LEU A 174 2.21 -12.66 -10.72
C LEU A 174 2.70 -11.21 -10.65
N ALA A 175 2.07 -10.37 -9.82
CA ALA A 175 2.54 -9.01 -9.59
C ALA A 175 3.92 -8.97 -8.91
N ALA A 176 4.15 -9.84 -7.91
CA ALA A 176 5.44 -9.94 -7.23
C ALA A 176 6.55 -10.43 -8.17
N GLN A 177 6.24 -11.31 -9.14
CA GLN A 177 7.23 -11.72 -10.15
C GLN A 177 7.59 -10.56 -11.09
N ASN A 178 6.63 -9.69 -11.46
CA ASN A 178 6.93 -8.48 -12.22
C ASN A 178 7.90 -7.57 -11.44
N VAL A 179 7.69 -7.41 -10.12
CA VAL A 179 8.62 -6.68 -9.23
C VAL A 179 10.01 -7.30 -9.24
N TYR A 180 10.12 -8.63 -9.21
CA TYR A 180 11.42 -9.32 -9.30
C TYR A 180 12.12 -9.06 -10.61
N LEU A 181 11.40 -9.15 -11.73
CA LEU A 181 11.99 -8.94 -13.06
C LEU A 181 12.41 -7.49 -13.28
N PHE A 182 11.54 -6.55 -12.88
CA PHE A 182 11.90 -5.14 -12.88
C PHE A 182 13.13 -4.88 -11.98
N GLY A 183 13.14 -5.42 -10.77
CA GLY A 183 14.25 -5.27 -9.84
C GLY A 183 15.56 -5.82 -10.41
N ALA A 184 15.54 -6.99 -11.03
CA ALA A 184 16.72 -7.57 -11.69
C ALA A 184 17.20 -6.73 -12.87
N SER A 185 16.28 -6.11 -13.61
CA SER A 185 16.57 -5.20 -14.70
C SER A 185 17.16 -3.88 -14.22
N ALA A 186 16.62 -3.32 -13.13
CA ALA A 186 17.00 -2.03 -12.56
C ALA A 186 18.15 -2.11 -11.52
N GLY A 187 18.67 -3.32 -11.24
CA GLY A 187 19.75 -3.50 -10.25
C GLY A 187 19.29 -3.33 -8.79
N LEU A 188 18.01 -3.62 -8.50
CA LEU A 188 17.47 -3.55 -7.14
C LEU A 188 17.60 -4.88 -6.39
N ALA A 189 17.72 -4.80 -5.07
CA ALA A 189 17.59 -5.90 -4.14
C ALA A 189 16.11 -6.16 -3.86
N VAL A 190 15.64 -7.38 -4.17
CA VAL A 190 14.22 -7.76 -4.05
C VAL A 190 14.09 -9.09 -3.32
N ARG A 191 13.13 -9.21 -2.40
CA ARG A 191 12.82 -10.48 -1.73
C ARG A 191 11.34 -10.59 -1.35
N VAL A 192 10.65 -11.60 -1.91
CA VAL A 192 9.27 -11.94 -1.55
C VAL A 192 9.21 -12.76 -0.28
N ARG A 193 8.09 -12.65 0.45
CA ARG A 193 7.85 -13.36 1.70
C ARG A 193 6.37 -13.69 1.87
N THR A 194 6.13 -14.84 2.54
CA THR A 194 4.80 -15.31 2.93
C THR A 194 4.67 -15.52 4.43
N ASN A 195 5.80 -15.56 5.16
CA ASN A 195 5.80 -15.66 6.63
C ASN A 195 5.50 -14.29 7.24
N ILE A 196 4.22 -14.00 7.45
CA ILE A 196 3.65 -12.74 7.90
C ILE A 196 2.66 -13.06 9.02
N ASP A 197 2.71 -12.33 10.12
CA ASP A 197 1.60 -12.30 11.08
C ASP A 197 0.47 -11.45 10.49
N ARG A 198 -0.39 -12.10 9.71
CA ARG A 198 -1.47 -11.43 8.97
C ARG A 198 -2.48 -10.73 9.86
N PRO A 199 -2.95 -11.33 10.97
CA PRO A 199 -3.87 -10.67 11.88
C PRO A 199 -3.29 -9.38 12.49
N LEU A 200 -2.05 -9.44 12.96
CA LEU A 200 -1.37 -8.28 13.53
C LEU A 200 -1.17 -7.17 12.50
N LEU A 201 -0.67 -7.53 11.32
CA LEU A 201 -0.41 -6.56 10.25
C LEU A 201 -1.71 -5.95 9.69
N ALA A 202 -2.77 -6.76 9.50
CA ALA A 202 -4.08 -6.27 9.05
C ALA A 202 -4.68 -5.25 10.04
N LYS A 203 -4.54 -5.52 11.34
CA LYS A 203 -4.96 -4.58 12.40
C LYS A 203 -4.16 -3.27 12.33
N ALA A 204 -2.83 -3.36 12.20
CA ALA A 204 -1.96 -2.18 12.08
C ALA A 204 -2.31 -1.34 10.84
N MET A 205 -2.59 -1.98 9.71
CA MET A 205 -3.00 -1.34 8.46
C MET A 205 -4.47 -0.87 8.44
N LYS A 206 -5.26 -1.19 9.48
CA LYS A 206 -6.72 -0.91 9.56
C LYS A 206 -7.50 -1.50 8.38
N LEU A 207 -7.13 -2.71 7.94
CA LEU A 207 -7.80 -3.39 6.84
C LEU A 207 -9.21 -3.84 7.23
N ARG A 208 -10.13 -3.84 6.25
CA ARG A 208 -11.46 -4.44 6.39
C ARG A 208 -11.37 -5.98 6.40
N PRO A 209 -12.36 -6.69 6.95
CA PRO A 209 -12.36 -8.15 7.01
C PRO A 209 -12.20 -8.84 5.66
N GLU A 210 -12.69 -8.24 4.57
CA GLU A 210 -12.63 -8.75 3.21
C GLU A 210 -11.24 -8.55 2.58
N GLN A 211 -10.42 -7.64 3.11
CA GLN A 211 -9.08 -7.35 2.62
C GLN A 211 -8.08 -8.33 3.24
N LYS A 212 -7.51 -9.21 2.43
CA LYS A 212 -6.62 -10.29 2.85
C LYS A 212 -5.19 -10.05 2.39
N ILE A 213 -4.26 -10.03 3.32
CA ILE A 213 -2.83 -9.95 3.01
C ILE A 213 -2.39 -11.32 2.47
N THR A 214 -1.83 -11.35 1.28
CA THR A 214 -1.31 -12.59 0.64
C THR A 214 0.18 -12.77 0.89
N LEU A 215 1.00 -11.83 0.44
CA LEU A 215 2.45 -11.82 0.59
C LEU A 215 2.97 -10.40 0.74
N ASN A 216 4.24 -10.24 1.06
CA ASN A 216 4.95 -8.98 0.97
C ASN A 216 6.29 -9.13 0.25
N GLN A 217 6.90 -8.00 -0.14
CA GLN A 217 8.14 -7.98 -0.89
C GLN A 217 8.99 -6.77 -0.49
N ALA A 218 10.15 -7.03 0.12
CA ALA A 218 11.12 -6.00 0.41
C ALA A 218 11.85 -5.59 -0.86
N VAL A 219 12.02 -4.29 -1.06
CA VAL A 219 12.72 -3.71 -2.21
C VAL A 219 13.59 -2.54 -1.77
N SER A 220 14.83 -2.53 -2.21
CA SER A 220 15.75 -1.40 -2.06
C SER A 220 16.90 -1.47 -3.07
N TYR A 221 17.84 -0.52 -2.97
CA TYR A 221 19.14 -0.71 -3.61
C TYR A 221 19.91 -1.83 -2.89
N PRO A 222 20.86 -2.51 -3.56
CA PRO A 222 21.75 -3.48 -2.93
C PRO A 222 22.58 -2.82 -1.82
N LYS A 223 22.79 -3.53 -0.72
CA LYS A 223 23.75 -3.12 0.30
C LYS A 223 25.15 -3.32 -0.27
N LYS A 224 25.92 -2.26 -0.28
CA LYS A 224 27.36 -2.28 -0.67
C LYS A 224 28.18 -2.96 0.42
#